data_e9c92f9314f8dbb07063f0ea9ce4e79f
#
_entry.id   e9c92f9314f8dbb07063f0ea9ce4e79f
#
_cell.length_a   1.000
_cell.length_b   1.000
_cell.length_c   1.000
_cell.angle_alpha   90.00
_cell.angle_beta   90.00
_cell.angle_gamma   90.00
#
_symmetry.space_group_name_H-M   'P 1'
#
loop_
_entity.id
_entity.type
_entity.pdbx_description
1 polymer ?
#
loop_
_entity_poly.entity_id
_entity_poly.type
_entity_poly.pdbx_seq_one_letter_code
_entity_poly.pdbx_strand_id
1 'polypeptide(L)'
;MRDVVICEPVRTPIGRYGGMFKSITAVDLGVAALKGLLERTGIAPDEVNDVVLGHCNGNSEAPAIGRVVALDAGLPITVPGMHVDRRCGSGLQAVIQAAYQVGNGDNDVVVAGGTESMSNAAFYSTDIRWGGARSGVQMHDGLVRARSTAGGRFHPVPGGMIETAENLRAQYNISRTEQDELAATSHARAVAAQRAGIVAEEIVPVTVRTSSGEEVIDTDEHPRADTTVESLAQLKPIMRRQVPEATVTAGNASGQNDAAAMAIVTTPEKAAELGLKPLVRIVSWGLAGVAPKVMGIGPVPATEVALARAGITLADVDVIELNEAFAAQALAVTREWKFGAADFERTNIHGSGISLGHPVGATGGRMLATLARELHRREGRYGLETMCIGGGQGLAAVFERVS
;
A
#
# COMPACT_ATOMS: atom_id res chain seq x y z
N MET A 1 11.29 23.37 8.45
CA MET A 1 10.66 22.17 9.05
C MET A 1 11.70 21.45 9.89
N ARG A 2 11.31 20.89 11.06
CA ARG A 2 12.17 20.01 11.85
C ARG A 2 12.49 18.76 11.02
N ASP A 3 13.60 18.09 11.32
CA ASP A 3 13.87 16.78 10.74
C ASP A 3 12.83 15.75 11.25
N VAL A 4 12.44 14.84 10.36
CA VAL A 4 11.41 13.84 10.65
C VAL A 4 11.94 12.45 10.36
N VAL A 5 11.82 11.59 11.36
CA VAL A 5 12.26 10.18 11.30
C VAL A 5 11.09 9.23 11.47
N ILE A 6 11.28 8.03 10.95
CA ILE A 6 10.33 6.91 11.02
C ILE A 6 10.94 5.81 11.89
N CYS A 7 10.20 5.44 12.94
CA CYS A 7 10.59 4.40 13.86
C CYS A 7 9.63 3.20 13.75
N GLU A 8 10.19 2.01 13.82
CA GLU A 8 9.53 0.71 13.88
C GLU A 8 8.32 0.57 12.94
N PRO A 9 8.47 0.74 11.61
CA PRO A 9 7.37 0.46 10.70
C PRO A 9 7.02 -1.03 10.74
N VAL A 10 5.75 -1.35 11.04
CA VAL A 10 5.22 -2.70 11.18
C VAL A 10 3.97 -2.90 10.30
N ARG A 11 3.61 -4.15 10.07
CA ARG A 11 2.38 -4.53 9.38
C ARG A 11 1.77 -5.81 9.93
N THR A 12 0.50 -6.02 9.72
CA THR A 12 -0.11 -7.34 9.85
C THR A 12 0.31 -8.25 8.70
N PRO A 13 0.09 -9.57 8.79
CA PRO A 13 0.03 -10.42 7.60
C PRO A 13 -0.97 -9.88 6.59
N ILE A 14 -0.82 -10.22 5.32
CA ILE A 14 -1.72 -9.81 4.25
C ILE A 14 -2.64 -10.97 3.86
N GLY A 15 -3.95 -10.80 4.13
CA GLY A 15 -4.99 -11.74 3.75
C GLY A 15 -5.44 -11.54 2.30
N ARG A 16 -5.88 -12.62 1.65
CA ARG A 16 -6.59 -12.56 0.36
C ARG A 16 -8.05 -12.16 0.56
N TYR A 17 -8.64 -11.60 -0.46
CA TYR A 17 -10.08 -11.34 -0.50
C TYR A 17 -10.89 -12.61 -0.18
N GLY A 18 -11.72 -12.53 0.85
CA GLY A 18 -12.50 -13.67 1.33
C GLY A 18 -11.66 -14.79 1.96
N GLY A 19 -10.37 -14.53 2.24
CA GLY A 19 -9.42 -15.48 2.84
C GLY A 19 -9.39 -15.46 4.37
N MET A 20 -8.19 -15.57 4.92
CA MET A 20 -7.97 -15.72 6.37
C MET A 20 -8.54 -14.58 7.22
N PHE A 21 -8.63 -13.35 6.68
CA PHE A 21 -9.16 -12.16 7.36
C PHE A 21 -10.59 -11.77 6.96
N LYS A 22 -11.36 -12.65 6.28
CA LYS A 22 -12.72 -12.32 5.83
C LYS A 22 -13.68 -11.89 6.94
N SER A 23 -13.45 -12.34 8.18
CA SER A 23 -14.25 -12.00 9.36
C SER A 23 -13.65 -10.87 10.21
N ILE A 24 -12.51 -10.30 9.78
CA ILE A 24 -11.77 -9.27 10.50
C ILE A 24 -11.98 -7.94 9.80
N THR A 25 -12.44 -6.93 10.55
CA THR A 25 -12.69 -5.61 10.00
C THR A 25 -11.39 -4.82 9.79
N ALA A 26 -11.46 -3.73 9.03
CA ALA A 26 -10.33 -2.80 8.90
C ALA A 26 -9.95 -2.18 10.26
N VAL A 27 -10.92 -1.99 11.16
CA VAL A 27 -10.67 -1.53 12.54
C VAL A 27 -9.85 -2.56 13.30
N ASP A 28 -10.27 -3.84 13.30
CA ASP A 28 -9.58 -4.90 14.03
C ASP A 28 -8.13 -5.08 13.55
N LEU A 29 -7.90 -5.04 12.23
CA LEU A 29 -6.55 -5.08 11.66
C LEU A 29 -5.73 -3.86 12.10
N GLY A 30 -6.32 -2.67 12.07
CA GLY A 30 -5.69 -1.44 12.55
C GLY A 30 -5.34 -1.50 14.03
N VAL A 31 -6.25 -2.01 14.87
CA VAL A 31 -6.02 -2.20 16.32
C VAL A 31 -4.89 -3.18 16.57
N ALA A 32 -4.84 -4.29 15.83
CA ALA A 32 -3.77 -5.27 15.95
C ALA A 32 -2.40 -4.66 15.61
N ALA A 33 -2.33 -3.92 14.48
CA ALA A 33 -1.10 -3.26 14.07
C ALA A 33 -0.65 -2.19 15.08
N LEU A 34 -1.57 -1.36 15.60
CA LEU A 34 -1.25 -0.33 16.58
C LEU A 34 -0.77 -0.93 17.91
N LYS A 35 -1.47 -1.93 18.43
CA LYS A 35 -1.06 -2.63 19.66
C LYS A 35 0.31 -3.27 19.52
N GLY A 36 0.56 -3.96 18.40
CA GLY A 36 1.87 -4.55 18.14
C GLY A 36 2.98 -3.51 17.95
N LEU A 37 2.68 -2.35 17.38
CA LEU A 37 3.63 -1.23 17.29
C LEU A 37 3.98 -0.70 18.69
N LEU A 38 2.98 -0.46 19.54
CA LEU A 38 3.20 0.00 20.92
C LEU A 38 3.98 -1.04 21.75
N GLU A 39 3.65 -2.32 21.62
CA GLU A 39 4.36 -3.41 22.30
C GLU A 39 5.83 -3.50 21.87
N ARG A 40 6.12 -3.43 20.57
CA ARG A 40 7.49 -3.50 20.05
C ARG A 40 8.34 -2.30 20.44
N THR A 41 7.74 -1.13 20.50
CA THR A 41 8.45 0.12 20.81
C THR A 41 8.54 0.40 22.29
N GLY A 42 7.64 -0.16 23.10
CA GLY A 42 7.51 0.14 24.52
C GLY A 42 7.07 1.57 24.82
N ILE A 43 6.65 2.34 23.79
CA ILE A 43 6.18 3.73 23.98
C ILE A 43 4.88 3.74 24.80
N ALA A 44 4.80 4.66 25.75
CA ALA A 44 3.58 4.85 26.53
C ALA A 44 2.46 5.39 25.63
N PRO A 45 1.22 4.89 25.76
CA PRO A 45 0.09 5.30 24.91
C PRO A 45 -0.22 6.81 24.95
N ASP A 46 0.09 7.51 26.03
CA ASP A 46 -0.12 8.94 26.22
C ASP A 46 0.95 9.83 25.54
N GLU A 47 2.03 9.25 25.06
CA GLU A 47 3.02 9.94 24.23
C GLU A 47 2.51 10.17 22.78
N VAL A 48 1.53 9.39 22.33
CA VAL A 48 0.97 9.53 20.99
C VAL A 48 0.05 10.76 20.92
N ASN A 49 0.34 11.68 19.99
CA ASN A 49 -0.41 12.91 19.84
C ASN A 49 -1.51 12.84 18.78
N ASP A 50 -1.37 12.00 17.73
CA ASP A 50 -2.38 11.80 16.67
C ASP A 50 -2.23 10.44 16.00
N VAL A 51 -3.31 9.93 15.37
CA VAL A 51 -3.32 8.71 14.57
C VAL A 51 -3.87 9.03 13.17
N VAL A 52 -3.00 8.96 12.15
CA VAL A 52 -3.34 9.27 10.75
C VAL A 52 -3.25 8.02 9.90
N LEU A 53 -4.39 7.52 9.42
CA LEU A 53 -4.45 6.27 8.66
C LEU A 53 -4.92 6.47 7.21
N GLY A 54 -4.27 5.79 6.28
CA GLY A 54 -4.79 5.56 4.94
C GLY A 54 -5.94 4.57 4.98
N HIS A 55 -7.08 4.91 4.39
CA HIS A 55 -8.25 4.05 4.29
C HIS A 55 -9.12 4.45 3.10
N CYS A 56 -9.44 3.52 2.22
CA CYS A 56 -10.08 3.82 0.92
C CYS A 56 -11.54 3.36 0.81
N ASN A 57 -11.92 2.35 1.57
CA ASN A 57 -13.27 1.79 1.54
C ASN A 57 -14.03 2.13 2.83
N GLY A 58 -13.96 3.42 3.21
CA GLY A 58 -14.63 3.95 4.40
C GLY A 58 -16.13 3.73 4.39
N ASN A 59 -16.68 3.47 5.56
CA ASN A 59 -18.12 3.32 5.78
C ASN A 59 -18.53 3.88 7.14
N SER A 60 -19.82 3.83 7.43
CA SER A 60 -20.37 4.41 8.66
C SER A 60 -20.10 3.57 9.92
N GLU A 61 -19.60 2.35 9.78
CA GLU A 61 -19.25 1.50 10.94
C GLU A 61 -17.94 1.96 11.60
N ALA A 62 -17.08 2.67 10.85
CA ALA A 62 -15.81 3.20 11.34
C ALA A 62 -15.57 4.63 10.81
N PRO A 63 -16.38 5.61 11.20
CA PRO A 63 -16.17 7.01 10.80
C PRO A 63 -14.86 7.52 11.40
N ALA A 64 -14.05 8.25 10.59
CA ALA A 64 -12.70 8.70 11.01
C ALA A 64 -11.88 7.53 11.60
N ILE A 65 -11.70 6.45 10.83
CA ILE A 65 -11.15 5.17 11.31
C ILE A 65 -9.86 5.30 12.14
N GLY A 66 -9.00 6.31 11.89
CA GLY A 66 -7.83 6.58 12.73
C GLY A 66 -8.20 6.82 14.19
N ARG A 67 -9.31 7.56 14.43
CA ARG A 67 -9.81 7.78 15.80
C ARG A 67 -10.41 6.53 16.42
N VAL A 68 -11.18 5.76 15.64
CA VAL A 68 -11.79 4.51 16.14
C VAL A 68 -10.69 3.51 16.52
N VAL A 69 -9.68 3.33 15.66
CA VAL A 69 -8.52 2.47 15.93
C VAL A 69 -7.75 2.92 17.17
N ALA A 70 -7.52 4.23 17.34
CA ALA A 70 -6.85 4.77 18.52
C ALA A 70 -7.57 4.40 19.82
N LEU A 71 -8.90 4.58 19.87
CA LEU A 71 -9.71 4.28 21.02
C LEU A 71 -9.76 2.78 21.35
N ASP A 72 -9.99 1.96 20.32
CA ASP A 72 -10.12 0.51 20.48
C ASP A 72 -8.77 -0.17 20.78
N ALA A 73 -7.66 0.46 20.38
CA ALA A 73 -6.32 0.03 20.79
C ALA A 73 -5.97 0.41 22.22
N GLY A 74 -6.75 1.29 22.87
CA GLY A 74 -6.56 1.71 24.25
C GLY A 74 -5.71 2.98 24.42
N LEU A 75 -5.55 3.79 23.37
CA LEU A 75 -4.95 5.11 23.55
C LEU A 75 -5.87 6.03 24.38
N PRO A 76 -5.32 7.03 25.09
CA PRO A 76 -6.12 8.00 25.84
C PRO A 76 -7.18 8.68 24.99
N ILE A 77 -8.30 9.03 25.60
CA ILE A 77 -9.40 9.77 24.92
C ILE A 77 -8.98 11.13 24.38
N THR A 78 -7.85 11.63 24.81
CA THR A 78 -7.24 12.90 24.36
C THR A 78 -6.54 12.77 23.02
N VAL A 79 -6.21 11.54 22.55
CA VAL A 79 -5.53 11.31 21.27
C VAL A 79 -6.54 11.39 20.13
N PRO A 80 -6.50 12.40 19.25
CA PRO A 80 -7.35 12.48 18.08
C PRO A 80 -6.97 11.43 17.03
N GLY A 81 -7.70 11.40 15.93
CA GLY A 81 -7.36 10.55 14.82
C GLY A 81 -8.18 10.88 13.58
N MET A 82 -7.58 10.68 12.41
CA MET A 82 -8.23 10.90 11.12
C MET A 82 -7.85 9.81 10.11
N HIS A 83 -8.51 9.82 8.96
CA HIS A 83 -8.02 9.06 7.82
C HIS A 83 -7.89 9.93 6.58
N VAL A 84 -7.08 9.46 5.64
CA VAL A 84 -6.91 10.07 4.32
C VAL A 84 -7.22 9.03 3.24
N ASP A 85 -7.90 9.45 2.19
CA ASP A 85 -8.12 8.68 0.97
C ASP A 85 -7.39 9.36 -0.21
N ARG A 86 -6.29 8.75 -0.63
CA ARG A 86 -5.60 8.98 -1.89
C ARG A 86 -5.49 7.66 -2.63
N ARG A 87 -6.53 6.83 -2.55
CA ARG A 87 -6.58 5.48 -3.13
C ARG A 87 -5.30 4.70 -2.82
N CYS A 88 -4.64 4.10 -3.82
CA CYS A 88 -3.43 3.29 -3.64
C CYS A 88 -2.29 4.00 -2.88
N GLY A 89 -2.26 5.33 -2.87
CA GLY A 89 -1.26 6.14 -2.17
C GLY A 89 -1.61 6.51 -0.73
N SER A 90 -2.76 6.07 -0.19
CA SER A 90 -3.28 6.56 1.09
C SER A 90 -2.35 6.29 2.27
N GLY A 91 -1.74 5.11 2.36
CA GLY A 91 -0.82 4.77 3.44
C GLY A 91 0.42 5.65 3.47
N LEU A 92 1.06 5.85 2.33
CA LEU A 92 2.21 6.77 2.20
C LEU A 92 1.78 8.24 2.42
N GLN A 93 0.59 8.62 1.94
CA GLN A 93 0.05 9.97 2.19
C GLN A 93 -0.19 10.22 3.68
N ALA A 94 -0.63 9.22 4.43
CA ALA A 94 -0.80 9.32 5.89
C ALA A 94 0.55 9.58 6.58
N VAL A 95 1.61 8.88 6.18
CA VAL A 95 2.98 9.13 6.66
C VAL A 95 3.44 10.54 6.33
N ILE A 96 3.16 11.03 5.12
CA ILE A 96 3.49 12.42 4.72
C ILE A 96 2.69 13.44 5.55
N GLN A 97 1.40 13.19 5.86
CA GLN A 97 0.63 14.08 6.73
C GLN A 97 1.20 14.14 8.15
N ALA A 98 1.59 12.99 8.69
CA ALA A 98 2.29 12.93 9.98
C ALA A 98 3.63 13.69 9.93
N ALA A 99 4.39 13.55 8.84
CA ALA A 99 5.63 14.28 8.65
C ALA A 99 5.42 15.81 8.57
N TYR A 100 4.31 16.28 8.00
CA TYR A 100 3.94 17.69 8.05
C TYR A 100 3.65 18.15 9.49
N GLN A 101 2.85 17.40 10.26
CA GLN A 101 2.52 17.74 11.64
C GLN A 101 3.78 17.80 12.51
N VAL A 102 4.61 16.76 12.45
CA VAL A 102 5.86 16.69 13.22
C VAL A 102 6.86 17.76 12.75
N GLY A 103 7.06 17.89 11.45
CA GLY A 103 8.01 18.84 10.89
C GLY A 103 7.67 20.31 11.19
N ASN A 104 6.37 20.66 11.25
CA ASN A 104 5.92 22.00 11.59
C ASN A 104 5.89 22.25 13.11
N GLY A 105 5.94 21.22 13.94
CA GLY A 105 5.88 21.34 15.39
C GLY A 105 4.45 21.35 15.96
N ASP A 106 3.46 20.91 15.18
CA ASP A 106 2.09 20.78 15.65
C ASP A 106 1.94 19.60 16.61
N ASN A 107 2.67 18.50 16.33
CA ASN A 107 2.75 17.29 17.13
C ASN A 107 4.20 16.79 17.20
N ASP A 108 4.54 16.03 18.25
CA ASP A 108 5.85 15.44 18.42
C ASP A 108 5.89 13.95 18.04
N VAL A 109 4.79 13.23 18.27
CA VAL A 109 4.69 11.79 18.00
C VAL A 109 3.35 11.51 17.29
N VAL A 110 3.41 11.03 16.06
CA VAL A 110 2.24 10.65 15.28
C VAL A 110 2.35 9.21 14.83
N VAL A 111 1.32 8.40 15.06
CA VAL A 111 1.23 7.09 14.44
C VAL A 111 0.61 7.25 13.07
N ALA A 112 1.30 6.77 12.03
CA ALA A 112 0.86 6.89 10.65
C ALA A 112 1.04 5.62 9.85
N GLY A 113 0.19 5.42 8.85
CA GLY A 113 0.21 4.23 8.01
C GLY A 113 -1.15 4.01 7.35
N GLY A 114 -1.72 2.82 7.46
CA GLY A 114 -3.05 2.59 6.93
C GLY A 114 -3.62 1.23 7.29
N THR A 115 -4.92 1.09 7.09
CA THR A 115 -5.65 -0.16 7.28
C THR A 115 -6.71 -0.32 6.21
N GLU A 116 -6.89 -1.54 5.73
CA GLU A 116 -7.88 -1.86 4.71
C GLU A 116 -8.41 -3.27 4.90
N SER A 117 -9.72 -3.46 4.77
CA SER A 117 -10.35 -4.76 4.60
C SER A 117 -11.23 -4.72 3.36
N MET A 118 -10.67 -5.15 2.22
CA MET A 118 -11.41 -5.20 0.97
C MET A 118 -12.46 -6.31 1.01
N SER A 119 -12.25 -7.34 1.82
CA SER A 119 -13.22 -8.40 2.08
C SER A 119 -14.51 -7.87 2.73
N ASN A 120 -14.42 -6.78 3.48
CA ASN A 120 -15.53 -6.16 4.21
C ASN A 120 -15.97 -4.81 3.63
N ALA A 121 -15.60 -4.51 2.36
CA ALA A 121 -16.04 -3.29 1.71
C ALA A 121 -17.56 -3.23 1.59
N ALA A 122 -18.15 -2.09 1.92
CA ALA A 122 -19.59 -1.93 1.98
C ALA A 122 -20.27 -1.96 0.60
N PHE A 123 -21.44 -2.58 0.55
CA PHE A 123 -22.42 -2.32 -0.51
C PHE A 123 -23.31 -1.14 -0.12
N TYR A 124 -23.65 -0.28 -1.07
CA TYR A 124 -24.46 0.88 -0.80
C TYR A 124 -25.41 1.22 -1.96
N SER A 125 -26.44 2.00 -1.68
CA SER A 125 -27.35 2.53 -2.70
C SER A 125 -27.38 4.07 -2.63
N THR A 126 -27.47 4.69 -3.79
CA THR A 126 -27.69 6.14 -3.95
C THR A 126 -29.16 6.52 -4.14
N ASP A 127 -30.06 5.53 -4.28
CA ASP A 127 -31.41 5.73 -4.82
C ASP A 127 -32.51 5.84 -3.75
N ILE A 128 -32.22 5.44 -2.52
CA ILE A 128 -33.30 5.22 -1.50
C ILE A 128 -33.48 6.33 -0.49
N ARG A 129 -32.55 7.27 -0.33
CA ARG A 129 -32.66 8.31 0.73
C ARG A 129 -33.92 9.16 0.60
N TRP A 130 -34.34 9.45 -0.62
CA TRP A 130 -35.48 10.33 -0.90
C TRP A 130 -36.67 9.59 -1.53
N GLY A 131 -36.72 8.30 -1.38
CA GLY A 131 -37.77 7.43 -1.92
C GLY A 131 -37.21 6.41 -2.91
N GLY A 132 -37.63 5.16 -2.76
CA GLY A 132 -37.18 4.08 -3.63
C GLY A 132 -37.76 4.19 -5.05
N ALA A 133 -37.04 3.71 -6.04
CA ALA A 133 -37.53 3.55 -7.39
C ALA A 133 -38.67 2.51 -7.41
N ARG A 134 -39.73 2.75 -8.23
CA ARG A 134 -40.85 1.78 -8.41
C ARG A 134 -40.36 0.43 -8.95
N SER A 135 -39.23 0.41 -9.65
CA SER A 135 -38.60 -0.76 -10.25
C SER A 135 -37.58 -1.50 -9.38
N GLY A 136 -37.42 -1.07 -8.10
CA GLY A 136 -36.46 -1.63 -7.17
C GLY A 136 -35.29 -0.69 -6.86
N VAL A 137 -34.33 -1.16 -6.08
CA VAL A 137 -33.17 -0.40 -5.63
C VAL A 137 -31.91 -1.08 -6.13
N GLN A 138 -31.02 -0.30 -6.73
CA GLN A 138 -29.71 -0.79 -7.13
C GLN A 138 -28.74 -0.71 -5.95
N MET A 139 -28.10 -1.83 -5.64
CA MET A 139 -26.97 -1.89 -4.70
C MET A 139 -25.66 -1.89 -5.48
N HIS A 140 -24.73 -1.02 -5.06
CA HIS A 140 -23.40 -0.92 -5.64
C HIS A 140 -22.38 -1.57 -4.73
N ASP A 141 -21.57 -2.48 -5.26
CA ASP A 141 -20.33 -2.92 -4.61
C ASP A 141 -19.35 -1.74 -4.59
N GLY A 142 -18.95 -1.31 -3.39
CA GLY A 142 -18.05 -0.18 -3.20
C GLY A 142 -16.71 -0.35 -3.91
N LEU A 143 -16.15 -1.58 -3.93
CA LEU A 143 -14.88 -1.86 -4.60
C LEU A 143 -14.97 -1.69 -6.11
N VAL A 144 -16.01 -2.25 -6.72
CA VAL A 144 -16.23 -2.19 -8.17
C VAL A 144 -16.55 -0.76 -8.59
N ARG A 145 -17.44 -0.11 -7.85
CA ARG A 145 -17.89 1.26 -8.14
C ARG A 145 -16.74 2.25 -8.10
N ALA A 146 -15.93 2.22 -7.04
CA ALA A 146 -14.81 3.14 -6.87
C ALA A 146 -13.79 3.07 -8.02
N ARG A 147 -13.57 1.90 -8.61
CA ARG A 147 -12.62 1.70 -9.72
C ARG A 147 -13.10 2.34 -11.02
N SER A 148 -14.40 2.32 -11.28
CA SER A 148 -14.98 2.89 -12.49
C SER A 148 -15.24 4.40 -12.39
N THR A 149 -15.46 4.92 -11.17
CA THR A 149 -15.75 6.34 -10.93
C THR A 149 -14.52 7.21 -10.63
N ALA A 150 -13.37 6.61 -10.41
CA ALA A 150 -12.16 7.33 -9.99
C ALA A 150 -11.68 8.42 -10.98
N GLY A 151 -12.01 8.31 -12.29
CA GLY A 151 -11.73 9.33 -13.30
C GLY A 151 -12.73 10.48 -13.34
N GLY A 152 -13.73 10.47 -12.46
CA GLY A 152 -14.78 11.49 -12.43
C GLY A 152 -15.67 11.47 -13.66
N ARG A 153 -16.45 12.54 -13.84
CA ARG A 153 -17.45 12.63 -14.93
C ARG A 153 -16.81 12.77 -16.31
N PHE A 154 -15.68 13.46 -16.41
CA PHE A 154 -15.10 13.85 -17.70
C PHE A 154 -13.98 12.92 -18.17
N HIS A 155 -13.52 12.02 -17.31
CA HIS A 155 -12.46 11.05 -17.64
C HIS A 155 -12.85 9.64 -17.20
N PRO A 156 -14.00 9.13 -17.67
CA PRO A 156 -14.49 7.81 -17.25
C PRO A 156 -13.53 6.72 -17.73
N VAL A 157 -13.38 5.69 -16.88
CA VAL A 157 -12.66 4.45 -17.20
C VAL A 157 -13.58 3.27 -16.88
N PRO A 158 -14.50 2.92 -17.80
CA PRO A 158 -15.56 1.94 -17.53
C PRO A 158 -15.07 0.55 -17.13
N GLY A 159 -13.96 0.10 -17.73
CA GLY A 159 -13.30 -1.17 -17.41
C GLY A 159 -12.44 -1.09 -16.13
N GLY A 160 -12.45 0.06 -15.44
CA GLY A 160 -11.75 0.28 -14.19
C GLY A 160 -10.23 0.13 -14.33
N MET A 161 -9.58 -0.33 -13.25
CA MET A 161 -8.12 -0.38 -13.20
C MET A 161 -7.51 -1.37 -14.19
N ILE A 162 -8.23 -2.43 -14.58
CA ILE A 162 -7.75 -3.40 -15.56
C ILE A 162 -7.64 -2.77 -16.96
N GLU A 163 -8.63 -1.94 -17.35
CA GLU A 163 -8.57 -1.18 -18.60
C GLU A 163 -7.34 -0.26 -18.62
N THR A 164 -7.01 0.39 -17.51
CA THR A 164 -5.81 1.26 -17.44
C THR A 164 -4.52 0.49 -17.66
N ALA A 165 -4.44 -0.74 -17.17
CA ALA A 165 -3.29 -1.62 -17.39
C ALA A 165 -3.19 -2.10 -18.83
N GLU A 166 -4.32 -2.46 -19.46
CA GLU A 166 -4.36 -2.81 -20.89
C GLU A 166 -3.98 -1.62 -21.79
N ASN A 167 -4.38 -0.40 -21.43
CA ASN A 167 -3.97 0.80 -22.14
C ASN A 167 -2.45 0.99 -22.13
N LEU A 168 -1.81 0.81 -20.98
CA LEU A 168 -0.35 0.86 -20.86
C LEU A 168 0.31 -0.30 -21.60
N ARG A 169 -0.21 -1.52 -21.49
CA ARG A 169 0.27 -2.65 -22.24
C ARG A 169 0.31 -2.36 -23.73
N ALA A 170 -0.75 -1.78 -24.27
CA ALA A 170 -0.83 -1.43 -25.68
C ALA A 170 0.13 -0.28 -26.04
N GLN A 171 0.16 0.79 -25.24
CA GLN A 171 1.01 1.97 -25.48
C GLN A 171 2.51 1.63 -25.47
N TYR A 172 2.93 0.75 -24.58
CA TYR A 172 4.34 0.35 -24.40
C TYR A 172 4.69 -0.97 -25.08
N ASN A 173 3.77 -1.58 -25.83
CA ASN A 173 3.97 -2.89 -26.51
C ASN A 173 4.48 -3.97 -25.54
N ILE A 174 3.91 -4.05 -24.34
CA ILE A 174 4.29 -5.03 -23.32
C ILE A 174 3.60 -6.35 -23.64
N SER A 175 4.38 -7.39 -23.82
CA SER A 175 3.86 -8.73 -24.12
C SER A 175 3.24 -9.40 -22.90
N ARG A 176 2.45 -10.45 -23.13
CA ARG A 176 1.93 -11.31 -22.09
C ARG A 176 3.05 -12.03 -21.32
N THR A 177 4.06 -12.50 -22.03
CA THR A 177 5.20 -13.21 -21.45
C THR A 177 5.98 -12.34 -20.48
N GLU A 178 6.32 -11.11 -20.85
CA GLU A 178 7.01 -10.16 -19.95
C GLU A 178 6.20 -9.91 -18.66
N GLN A 179 4.88 -9.82 -18.76
CA GLN A 179 4.01 -9.65 -17.60
C GLN A 179 4.03 -10.89 -16.69
N ASP A 180 3.95 -12.06 -17.26
CA ASP A 180 3.96 -13.31 -16.51
C ASP A 180 5.35 -13.60 -15.90
N GLU A 181 6.46 -13.24 -16.56
CA GLU A 181 7.82 -13.30 -16.02
C GLU A 181 8.00 -12.39 -14.81
N LEU A 182 7.52 -11.14 -14.88
CA LEU A 182 7.54 -10.22 -13.74
C LEU A 182 6.74 -10.80 -12.57
N ALA A 183 5.55 -11.31 -12.84
CA ALA A 183 4.67 -11.88 -11.82
C ALA A 183 5.28 -13.12 -11.16
N ALA A 184 5.86 -14.03 -11.93
CA ALA A 184 6.55 -15.20 -11.41
C ALA A 184 7.75 -14.81 -10.55
N THR A 185 8.53 -13.82 -10.99
CA THR A 185 9.66 -13.27 -10.22
C THR A 185 9.19 -12.65 -8.90
N SER A 186 8.12 -11.86 -8.92
CA SER A 186 7.54 -11.26 -7.72
C SER A 186 7.15 -12.33 -6.69
N HIS A 187 6.42 -13.38 -7.12
CA HIS A 187 6.06 -14.50 -6.24
C HIS A 187 7.28 -15.25 -5.72
N ALA A 188 8.26 -15.56 -6.57
CA ALA A 188 9.48 -16.25 -6.15
C ALA A 188 10.24 -15.47 -5.06
N ARG A 189 10.36 -14.14 -5.22
CA ARG A 189 10.99 -13.24 -4.24
C ARG A 189 10.22 -13.21 -2.91
N ALA A 190 8.89 -13.08 -2.95
CA ALA A 190 8.07 -13.07 -1.75
C ALA A 190 8.16 -14.39 -0.96
N VAL A 191 8.07 -15.52 -1.67
CA VAL A 191 8.19 -16.84 -1.06
C VAL A 191 9.59 -17.07 -0.48
N ALA A 192 10.65 -16.61 -1.17
CA ALA A 192 12.01 -16.71 -0.67
C ALA A 192 12.20 -15.88 0.62
N ALA A 193 11.72 -14.64 0.64
CA ALA A 193 11.77 -13.76 1.81
C ALA A 193 11.00 -14.34 3.01
N GLN A 194 9.82 -14.91 2.76
CA GLN A 194 9.00 -15.57 3.78
C GLN A 194 9.71 -16.81 4.37
N ARG A 195 10.27 -17.67 3.52
CA ARG A 195 11.02 -18.86 3.96
C ARG A 195 12.30 -18.51 4.74
N ALA A 196 12.93 -17.41 4.38
CA ALA A 196 14.14 -16.91 5.07
C ALA A 196 13.83 -16.18 6.38
N GLY A 197 12.55 -15.99 6.74
CA GLY A 197 12.14 -15.26 7.95
C GLY A 197 12.32 -13.74 7.87
N ILE A 198 12.71 -13.21 6.71
CA ILE A 198 12.96 -11.77 6.50
C ILE A 198 11.72 -10.94 6.78
N VAL A 199 10.57 -11.36 6.25
CA VAL A 199 9.30 -10.62 6.42
C VAL A 199 8.73 -10.73 7.85
N ALA A 200 9.16 -11.70 8.65
CA ALA A 200 8.71 -11.84 10.03
C ALA A 200 9.16 -10.66 10.91
N GLU A 201 10.25 -9.99 10.55
CA GLU A 201 10.75 -8.81 11.27
C GLU A 201 9.75 -7.63 11.23
N GLU A 202 8.93 -7.54 10.19
CA GLU A 202 7.95 -6.44 10.02
C GLU A 202 6.52 -6.85 10.41
N ILE A 203 6.26 -8.16 10.59
CA ILE A 203 4.91 -8.68 10.82
C ILE A 203 4.56 -8.63 12.32
N VAL A 204 3.39 -8.04 12.61
CA VAL A 204 2.67 -8.16 13.89
C VAL A 204 1.61 -9.23 13.70
N PRO A 205 1.61 -10.31 14.51
CA PRO A 205 0.60 -11.36 14.43
C PRO A 205 -0.82 -10.85 14.70
N VAL A 206 -1.80 -11.48 14.06
CA VAL A 206 -3.23 -11.20 14.28
C VAL A 206 -3.92 -12.43 14.81
N THR A 207 -4.62 -12.30 15.95
CA THR A 207 -5.45 -13.39 16.48
C THR A 207 -6.81 -13.37 15.83
N VAL A 208 -7.20 -14.49 15.20
CA VAL A 208 -8.49 -14.67 14.53
C VAL A 208 -9.32 -15.70 15.30
N ARG A 209 -10.58 -15.39 15.57
CA ARG A 209 -11.53 -16.36 16.12
C ARG A 209 -12.11 -17.21 15.01
N THR A 210 -11.93 -18.53 15.13
CA THR A 210 -12.47 -19.54 14.23
C THR A 210 -13.49 -20.41 14.97
N SER A 211 -14.19 -21.28 14.25
CA SER A 211 -15.09 -22.25 14.86
C SER A 211 -14.38 -23.28 15.78
N SER A 212 -13.07 -23.44 15.60
CA SER A 212 -12.22 -24.35 16.39
C SER A 212 -11.47 -23.65 17.55
N GLY A 213 -11.62 -22.33 17.72
CA GLY A 213 -10.95 -21.56 18.75
C GLY A 213 -10.21 -20.32 18.19
N GLU A 214 -9.23 -19.85 18.92
CA GLU A 214 -8.37 -18.75 18.48
C GLU A 214 -7.16 -19.29 17.70
N GLU A 215 -6.86 -18.65 16.59
CA GLU A 215 -5.70 -18.94 15.74
C GLU A 215 -4.87 -17.69 15.60
N VAL A 216 -3.54 -17.80 15.78
CA VAL A 216 -2.60 -16.71 15.58
C VAL A 216 -2.06 -16.78 14.16
N ILE A 217 -2.31 -15.74 13.39
CA ILE A 217 -1.85 -15.60 12.01
C ILE A 217 -0.63 -14.68 11.99
N ASP A 218 0.50 -15.18 11.53
CA ASP A 218 1.79 -14.47 11.47
C ASP A 218 2.46 -14.53 10.09
N THR A 219 1.74 -15.01 9.08
CA THR A 219 2.29 -15.31 7.75
C THR A 219 1.36 -14.79 6.66
N ASP A 220 1.93 -14.20 5.60
CA ASP A 220 1.16 -13.71 4.44
C ASP A 220 0.50 -14.87 3.69
N GLU A 221 -0.79 -14.69 3.35
CA GLU A 221 -1.57 -15.69 2.62
C GLU A 221 -1.41 -15.61 1.10
N HIS A 222 -1.02 -14.45 0.57
CA HIS A 222 -1.09 -14.18 -0.86
C HIS A 222 0.05 -14.80 -1.69
N PRO A 223 1.32 -14.90 -1.22
CA PRO A 223 2.43 -15.48 -1.99
C PRO A 223 2.16 -16.93 -2.37
N ARG A 224 2.48 -17.30 -3.61
CA ARG A 224 2.27 -18.64 -4.16
C ARG A 224 3.59 -19.26 -4.61
N ALA A 225 4.00 -20.34 -3.94
CA ALA A 225 5.26 -21.03 -4.21
C ALA A 225 5.28 -21.80 -5.53
N ASP A 226 4.12 -22.10 -6.08
CA ASP A 226 3.91 -22.88 -7.32
C ASP A 226 3.68 -22.00 -8.57
N THR A 227 3.85 -20.68 -8.43
CA THR A 227 3.69 -19.77 -9.56
C THR A 227 4.88 -19.85 -10.50
N THR A 228 4.63 -20.23 -11.76
CA THR A 228 5.60 -20.25 -12.85
C THR A 228 5.04 -19.53 -14.08
N VAL A 229 5.91 -19.15 -15.02
CA VAL A 229 5.49 -18.52 -16.28
C VAL A 229 4.50 -19.42 -17.04
N GLU A 230 4.77 -20.75 -17.06
CA GLU A 230 3.92 -21.74 -17.71
C GLU A 230 2.53 -21.83 -17.06
N SER A 231 2.47 -21.80 -15.73
CA SER A 231 1.18 -21.82 -15.01
C SER A 231 0.39 -20.53 -15.23
N LEU A 232 1.06 -19.37 -15.24
CA LEU A 232 0.45 -18.07 -15.53
C LEU A 232 -0.06 -18.00 -16.97
N ALA A 233 0.65 -18.54 -17.94
CA ALA A 233 0.28 -18.56 -19.35
C ALA A 233 -1.08 -19.25 -19.61
N GLN A 234 -1.51 -20.15 -18.73
CA GLN A 234 -2.82 -20.83 -18.84
C GLN A 234 -4.00 -19.92 -18.42
N LEU A 235 -3.74 -18.81 -17.74
CA LEU A 235 -4.80 -17.92 -17.27
C LEU A 235 -5.39 -17.12 -18.42
N LYS A 236 -6.72 -16.98 -18.41
CA LYS A 236 -7.43 -16.19 -19.42
C LYS A 236 -7.35 -14.70 -19.08
N PRO A 237 -7.07 -13.83 -20.07
CA PRO A 237 -7.15 -12.39 -19.86
C PRO A 237 -8.54 -11.94 -19.42
N ILE A 238 -8.59 -11.03 -18.45
CA ILE A 238 -9.85 -10.61 -17.81
C ILE A 238 -10.74 -9.86 -18.81
N MET A 239 -10.15 -9.01 -19.66
CA MET A 239 -10.88 -8.20 -20.62
C MET A 239 -10.97 -8.82 -22.02
N ARG A 240 -10.66 -10.12 -22.20
CA ARG A 240 -10.63 -10.77 -23.53
C ARG A 240 -11.88 -10.60 -24.37
N ARG A 241 -13.06 -10.46 -23.72
CA ARG A 241 -14.33 -10.27 -24.45
C ARG A 241 -14.47 -8.87 -25.04
N GLN A 242 -13.91 -7.86 -24.39
CA GLN A 242 -13.96 -6.45 -24.77
C GLN A 242 -12.75 -6.04 -25.61
N VAL A 243 -11.59 -6.63 -25.31
CA VAL A 243 -10.28 -6.37 -25.92
C VAL A 243 -9.68 -7.71 -26.33
N PRO A 244 -9.80 -8.13 -27.61
CA PRO A 244 -9.31 -9.45 -28.08
C PRO A 244 -7.83 -9.68 -27.78
N GLU A 245 -6.99 -8.63 -27.82
CA GLU A 245 -5.56 -8.64 -27.54
C GLU A 245 -5.21 -8.43 -26.07
N ALA A 246 -6.20 -8.47 -25.16
CA ALA A 246 -5.97 -8.32 -23.72
C ALA A 246 -4.98 -9.36 -23.19
N THR A 247 -4.15 -8.94 -22.24
CA THR A 247 -3.08 -9.76 -21.67
C THR A 247 -3.10 -9.77 -20.15
N VAL A 248 -3.80 -8.83 -19.50
CA VAL A 248 -3.90 -8.74 -18.05
C VAL A 248 -4.77 -9.87 -17.51
N THR A 249 -4.22 -10.64 -16.58
CA THR A 249 -4.88 -11.78 -15.93
C THR A 249 -4.93 -11.60 -14.41
N ALA A 250 -5.62 -12.48 -13.73
CA ALA A 250 -5.60 -12.53 -12.27
C ALA A 250 -4.21 -12.90 -11.71
N GLY A 251 -3.32 -13.48 -12.52
CA GLY A 251 -1.99 -13.89 -12.08
C GLY A 251 -0.90 -12.84 -12.29
N ASN A 252 -1.13 -11.85 -13.18
CA ASN A 252 -0.18 -10.76 -13.43
C ASN A 252 -0.72 -9.38 -13.01
N ALA A 253 -1.70 -9.39 -12.10
CA ALA A 253 -2.28 -8.25 -11.43
C ALA A 253 -2.25 -8.45 -9.92
N SER A 254 -2.20 -7.35 -9.16
CA SER A 254 -2.34 -7.42 -7.70
C SER A 254 -3.70 -7.95 -7.27
N GLY A 255 -3.76 -8.58 -6.12
CA GLY A 255 -5.02 -9.04 -5.52
C GLY A 255 -5.82 -7.91 -4.87
N GLN A 256 -7.01 -8.28 -4.40
CA GLN A 256 -7.76 -7.54 -3.38
C GLN A 256 -7.38 -8.16 -2.03
N ASN A 257 -7.05 -7.32 -1.06
CA ASN A 257 -6.40 -7.82 0.15
C ASN A 257 -6.86 -7.08 1.40
N ASP A 258 -6.57 -7.69 2.54
CA ASP A 258 -6.88 -7.20 3.88
C ASP A 258 -5.58 -7.12 4.68
N ALA A 259 -5.23 -5.94 5.20
CA ALA A 259 -4.08 -5.73 6.07
C ALA A 259 -4.07 -4.35 6.72
N ALA A 260 -3.22 -4.17 7.73
CA ALA A 260 -2.85 -2.87 8.27
C ALA A 260 -1.32 -2.74 8.35
N ALA A 261 -0.83 -1.50 8.27
CA ALA A 261 0.58 -1.17 8.47
C ALA A 261 0.70 0.19 9.13
N MET A 262 1.62 0.33 10.07
CA MET A 262 1.80 1.55 10.87
C MET A 262 3.26 1.77 11.24
N ALA A 263 3.60 3.03 11.50
CA ALA A 263 4.91 3.44 12.01
C ALA A 263 4.75 4.62 12.97
N ILE A 264 5.74 4.86 13.81
CA ILE A 264 5.89 6.10 14.56
C ILE A 264 6.63 7.11 13.69
N VAL A 265 6.05 8.29 13.56
CA VAL A 265 6.64 9.46 12.90
C VAL A 265 6.93 10.51 13.97
N THR A 266 8.20 10.91 14.11
CA THR A 266 8.64 11.80 15.17
C THR A 266 9.91 12.57 14.75
N THR A 267 10.47 13.38 15.66
CA THR A 267 11.80 14.01 15.46
C THR A 267 12.93 13.12 15.99
N PRO A 268 14.18 13.30 15.54
CA PRO A 268 15.32 12.59 16.09
C PRO A 268 15.49 12.78 17.61
N GLU A 269 15.25 14.00 18.11
CA GLU A 269 15.34 14.34 19.52
C GLU A 269 14.30 13.62 20.36
N LYS A 270 13.03 13.64 19.89
CA LYS A 270 11.93 12.96 20.60
C LYS A 270 12.07 11.44 20.52
N ALA A 271 12.57 10.91 19.41
CA ALA A 271 12.92 9.49 19.30
C ALA A 271 13.96 9.09 20.36
N ALA A 272 15.03 9.87 20.52
CA ALA A 272 16.06 9.62 21.52
C ALA A 272 15.51 9.71 22.96
N GLU A 273 14.65 10.70 23.25
CA GLU A 273 13.97 10.87 24.54
C GLU A 273 13.13 9.63 24.91
N LEU A 274 12.42 9.08 23.92
CA LEU A 274 11.55 7.91 24.10
C LEU A 274 12.28 6.56 23.94
N GLY A 275 13.59 6.56 23.70
CA GLY A 275 14.37 5.34 23.48
C GLY A 275 14.01 4.61 22.17
N LEU A 276 13.37 5.28 21.22
CA LEU A 276 13.01 4.74 19.93
C LEU A 276 14.24 4.70 19.00
N LYS A 277 14.29 3.70 18.13
CA LYS A 277 15.33 3.58 17.11
C LYS A 277 14.78 4.03 15.74
N PRO A 278 15.19 5.20 15.22
CA PRO A 278 14.85 5.58 13.87
C PRO A 278 15.47 4.63 12.83
N LEU A 279 14.70 4.19 11.85
CA LEU A 279 15.23 3.41 10.74
C LEU A 279 15.56 4.31 9.54
N VAL A 280 14.65 5.20 9.19
CA VAL A 280 14.82 6.12 8.06
C VAL A 280 14.33 7.51 8.42
N ARG A 281 14.86 8.53 7.74
CA ARG A 281 14.27 9.86 7.69
C ARG A 281 13.58 10.08 6.36
N ILE A 282 12.51 10.85 6.35
CA ILE A 282 11.87 11.27 5.09
C ILE A 282 12.63 12.47 4.53
N VAL A 283 13.15 12.33 3.29
CA VAL A 283 13.95 13.38 2.63
C VAL A 283 13.05 14.29 1.80
N SER A 284 12.19 13.68 1.01
CA SER A 284 11.30 14.39 0.10
C SER A 284 10.14 13.53 -0.36
N TRP A 285 9.17 14.15 -0.99
CA TRP A 285 8.10 13.45 -1.70
C TRP A 285 7.65 14.23 -2.93
N GLY A 286 7.05 13.50 -3.88
CA GLY A 286 6.50 14.04 -5.11
C GLY A 286 5.11 13.48 -5.37
N LEU A 287 4.22 14.34 -5.84
CA LEU A 287 2.87 14.01 -6.26
C LEU A 287 2.66 14.53 -7.67
N ALA A 288 2.07 13.73 -8.54
CA ALA A 288 1.79 14.13 -9.91
C ALA A 288 0.43 13.59 -10.38
N GLY A 289 -0.25 14.36 -11.22
CA GLY A 289 -1.43 13.94 -11.95
C GLY A 289 -1.07 13.47 -13.35
N VAL A 290 -1.76 12.42 -13.83
CA VAL A 290 -1.68 11.90 -15.19
C VAL A 290 -3.07 11.59 -15.74
N ALA A 291 -3.20 11.30 -17.00
CA ALA A 291 -4.49 10.94 -17.58
C ALA A 291 -5.06 9.68 -16.89
N PRO A 292 -6.31 9.69 -16.39
CA PRO A 292 -6.90 8.57 -15.66
C PRO A 292 -6.84 7.24 -16.40
N LYS A 293 -6.99 7.23 -17.71
CA LYS A 293 -6.94 6.03 -18.56
C LYS A 293 -5.57 5.33 -18.61
N VAL A 294 -4.52 6.00 -18.14
CA VAL A 294 -3.14 5.48 -18.05
C VAL A 294 -2.55 5.76 -16.67
N MET A 295 -3.35 5.68 -15.62
CA MET A 295 -2.97 6.02 -14.24
C MET A 295 -1.68 5.32 -13.79
N GLY A 296 -1.40 4.13 -14.33
CA GLY A 296 -0.26 3.31 -13.94
C GLY A 296 1.10 3.94 -14.21
N ILE A 297 1.17 5.01 -15.07
CA ILE A 297 2.42 5.73 -15.34
C ILE A 297 2.71 6.82 -14.29
N GLY A 298 1.77 7.08 -13.38
CA GLY A 298 1.89 8.10 -12.33
C GLY A 298 3.18 8.08 -11.52
N PRO A 299 3.79 6.90 -11.21
CA PRO A 299 5.08 6.83 -10.54
C PRO A 299 6.20 7.62 -11.23
N VAL A 300 6.21 7.70 -12.55
CA VAL A 300 7.27 8.38 -13.30
C VAL A 300 7.36 9.86 -12.93
N PRO A 301 6.36 10.71 -13.22
CA PRO A 301 6.44 12.12 -12.88
C PRO A 301 6.46 12.38 -11.36
N ALA A 302 5.85 11.52 -10.55
CA ALA A 302 5.91 11.66 -9.09
C ALA A 302 7.34 11.45 -8.57
N THR A 303 8.04 10.44 -9.08
CA THR A 303 9.44 10.17 -8.74
C THR A 303 10.36 11.30 -9.19
N GLU A 304 10.18 11.83 -10.40
CA GLU A 304 10.94 12.99 -10.87
C GLU A 304 10.85 14.18 -9.89
N VAL A 305 9.65 14.49 -9.41
CA VAL A 305 9.44 15.55 -8.41
C VAL A 305 10.13 15.23 -7.09
N ALA A 306 10.02 13.99 -6.60
CA ALA A 306 10.61 13.57 -5.33
C ALA A 306 12.15 13.62 -5.40
N LEU A 307 12.76 13.07 -6.44
CA LEU A 307 14.21 13.08 -6.65
C LEU A 307 14.77 14.50 -6.82
N ALA A 308 14.10 15.35 -7.60
CA ALA A 308 14.51 16.73 -7.76
C ALA A 308 14.50 17.51 -6.43
N ARG A 309 13.51 17.29 -5.58
CA ARG A 309 13.44 17.87 -4.22
C ARG A 309 14.51 17.35 -3.29
N ALA A 310 14.87 16.07 -3.42
CA ALA A 310 15.96 15.46 -2.66
C ALA A 310 17.35 15.89 -3.15
N GLY A 311 17.45 16.46 -4.36
CA GLY A 311 18.74 16.82 -4.99
C GLY A 311 19.55 15.60 -5.42
N ILE A 312 18.90 14.48 -5.73
CA ILE A 312 19.52 13.23 -6.17
C ILE A 312 18.90 12.74 -7.48
N THR A 313 19.52 11.73 -8.07
CA THR A 313 19.05 11.03 -9.27
C THR A 313 18.56 9.63 -8.93
N LEU A 314 17.88 8.97 -9.88
CA LEU A 314 17.45 7.57 -9.68
C LEU A 314 18.65 6.60 -9.51
N ALA A 315 19.83 6.95 -10.06
CA ALA A 315 21.04 6.16 -9.89
C ALA A 315 21.59 6.17 -8.46
N ASP A 316 21.27 7.20 -7.66
CA ASP A 316 21.70 7.33 -6.27
C ASP A 316 20.80 6.51 -5.29
N VAL A 317 19.72 5.92 -5.79
CA VAL A 317 18.77 5.14 -4.98
C VAL A 317 19.23 3.69 -4.86
N ASP A 318 19.37 3.17 -3.65
CA ASP A 318 19.85 1.80 -3.39
C ASP A 318 18.72 0.76 -3.36
N VAL A 319 17.53 1.15 -2.90
CA VAL A 319 16.35 0.28 -2.79
C VAL A 319 15.13 0.99 -3.36
N ILE A 320 14.40 0.29 -4.24
CA ILE A 320 13.17 0.80 -4.85
C ILE A 320 12.01 -0.11 -4.48
N GLU A 321 10.98 0.44 -3.85
CA GLU A 321 9.67 -0.17 -3.70
C GLU A 321 8.71 0.51 -4.69
N LEU A 322 8.42 -0.18 -5.79
CA LEU A 322 7.42 0.19 -6.79
C LEU A 322 6.20 -0.72 -6.61
N ASN A 323 5.04 -0.18 -6.24
CA ASN A 323 3.85 -1.01 -6.14
C ASN A 323 3.49 -1.64 -7.48
N GLU A 324 3.41 -2.97 -7.50
CA GLU A 324 3.00 -3.77 -8.65
C GLU A 324 1.48 -3.90 -8.69
N ALA A 325 0.76 -2.82 -9.00
CA ALA A 325 -0.68 -2.91 -9.17
C ALA A 325 -1.05 -3.85 -10.33
N PHE A 326 -0.24 -3.79 -11.40
CA PHE A 326 -0.28 -4.70 -12.57
C PHE A 326 1.13 -4.85 -13.12
N ALA A 327 1.47 -6.03 -13.63
CA ALA A 327 2.75 -6.24 -14.29
C ALA A 327 2.93 -5.30 -15.49
N ALA A 328 1.90 -5.12 -16.31
CA ALA A 328 1.92 -4.17 -17.42
C ALA A 328 2.22 -2.74 -16.96
N GLN A 329 1.66 -2.33 -15.81
CA GLN A 329 1.91 -1.01 -15.24
C GLN A 329 3.35 -0.87 -14.73
N ALA A 330 3.85 -1.85 -13.98
CA ALA A 330 5.21 -1.81 -13.45
C ALA A 330 6.25 -1.81 -14.59
N LEU A 331 6.05 -2.63 -15.62
CA LEU A 331 6.90 -2.66 -16.80
C LEU A 331 6.85 -1.35 -17.61
N ALA A 332 5.71 -0.67 -17.71
CA ALA A 332 5.63 0.64 -18.36
C ALA A 332 6.49 1.68 -17.60
N VAL A 333 6.42 1.69 -16.27
CA VAL A 333 7.24 2.57 -15.43
C VAL A 333 8.72 2.28 -15.58
N THR A 334 9.12 1.02 -15.50
CA THR A 334 10.56 0.63 -15.63
C THR A 334 11.11 0.92 -17.04
N ARG A 335 10.28 0.87 -18.08
CA ARG A 335 10.67 1.30 -19.43
C ARG A 335 10.92 2.81 -19.53
N GLU A 336 10.07 3.64 -18.91
CA GLU A 336 10.32 5.10 -18.83
C GLU A 336 11.63 5.40 -18.08
N TRP A 337 11.89 4.66 -17.01
CA TRP A 337 13.15 4.79 -16.26
C TRP A 337 14.35 4.14 -16.95
N LYS A 338 14.16 3.46 -18.08
CA LYS A 338 15.20 2.76 -18.86
C LYS A 338 15.97 1.74 -18.03
N PHE A 339 15.27 0.95 -17.22
CA PHE A 339 15.89 -0.04 -16.37
C PHE A 339 16.68 -1.08 -17.12
N GLY A 340 17.90 -1.36 -16.63
CA GLY A 340 18.69 -2.53 -16.95
C GLY A 340 18.55 -3.62 -15.87
N ALA A 341 19.26 -4.72 -16.06
CA ALA A 341 19.18 -5.87 -15.12
C ALA A 341 19.52 -5.48 -13.68
N ALA A 342 20.53 -4.64 -13.46
CA ALA A 342 20.93 -4.19 -12.12
C ALA A 342 19.83 -3.38 -11.40
N ASP A 343 18.98 -2.67 -12.14
CA ASP A 343 17.89 -1.90 -11.54
C ASP A 343 16.78 -2.81 -11.01
N PHE A 344 16.52 -3.93 -11.68
CA PHE A 344 15.57 -4.93 -11.19
C PHE A 344 16.07 -5.66 -9.94
N GLU A 345 17.39 -5.76 -9.71
CA GLU A 345 17.96 -6.38 -8.50
C GLU A 345 17.79 -5.52 -7.24
N ARG A 346 17.61 -4.21 -7.38
CA ARG A 346 17.33 -3.28 -6.28
C ARG A 346 15.85 -2.88 -6.16
N THR A 347 14.98 -3.43 -7.03
CA THR A 347 13.56 -3.10 -7.08
C THR A 347 12.73 -4.29 -6.60
N ASN A 348 11.80 -4.04 -5.64
CA ASN A 348 10.85 -5.04 -5.12
C ASN A 348 11.54 -6.35 -4.72
N ILE A 349 12.59 -6.23 -3.93
CA ILE A 349 13.52 -7.31 -3.59
C ILE A 349 12.81 -8.50 -2.94
N HIS A 350 11.75 -8.23 -2.20
CA HIS A 350 10.93 -9.22 -1.50
C HIS A 350 9.53 -9.39 -2.11
N GLY A 351 9.38 -9.07 -3.40
CA GLY A 351 8.09 -9.01 -4.06
C GLY A 351 7.32 -7.72 -3.74
N SER A 352 6.17 -7.53 -4.36
CA SER A 352 5.32 -6.35 -4.14
C SER A 352 3.84 -6.69 -4.37
N GLY A 353 3.04 -5.76 -4.93
CA GLY A 353 1.59 -5.88 -5.01
C GLY A 353 1.07 -7.16 -5.68
N ILE A 354 1.76 -7.72 -6.67
CA ILE A 354 1.34 -8.96 -7.34
C ILE A 354 1.45 -10.15 -6.39
N SER A 355 2.58 -10.28 -5.71
CA SER A 355 2.87 -11.45 -4.87
C SER A 355 2.42 -11.30 -3.43
N LEU A 356 2.57 -10.10 -2.83
CA LEU A 356 2.18 -9.82 -1.45
C LEU A 356 0.72 -9.37 -1.33
N GLY A 357 0.17 -8.82 -2.42
CA GLY A 357 -1.16 -8.24 -2.42
C GLY A 357 -1.17 -6.72 -2.26
N HIS A 358 -2.38 -6.14 -2.47
CA HIS A 358 -2.55 -4.68 -2.48
C HIS A 358 -3.76 -4.25 -1.63
N PRO A 359 -3.66 -4.31 -0.29
CA PRO A 359 -4.62 -3.74 0.64
C PRO A 359 -4.54 -2.21 0.55
N VAL A 360 -5.36 -1.60 -0.31
CA VAL A 360 -5.18 -0.27 -0.90
C VAL A 360 -4.73 0.79 0.11
N GLY A 361 -5.46 0.94 1.22
CA GLY A 361 -5.14 1.94 2.26
C GLY A 361 -3.86 1.65 3.04
N ALA A 362 -3.47 0.37 3.17
CA ALA A 362 -2.32 -0.06 3.96
C ALA A 362 -1.03 -0.18 3.14
N THR A 363 -1.12 -0.19 1.80
CA THR A 363 0.01 -0.54 0.92
C THR A 363 1.24 0.35 1.13
N GLY A 364 1.08 1.66 1.24
CA GLY A 364 2.22 2.56 1.46
C GLY A 364 2.94 2.28 2.79
N GLY A 365 2.20 2.06 3.88
CA GLY A 365 2.82 1.66 5.16
C GLY A 365 3.54 0.31 5.08
N ARG A 366 2.98 -0.66 4.32
CA ARG A 366 3.62 -1.96 4.07
C ARG A 366 4.93 -1.80 3.32
N MET A 367 4.92 -1.02 2.23
CA MET A 367 6.12 -0.78 1.43
C MET A 367 7.22 -0.08 2.25
N LEU A 368 6.84 0.90 3.06
CA LEU A 368 7.74 1.58 3.99
C LEU A 368 8.38 0.61 4.99
N ALA A 369 7.63 -0.35 5.54
CA ALA A 369 8.15 -1.34 6.47
C ALA A 369 9.25 -2.21 5.86
N THR A 370 9.06 -2.65 4.62
CA THR A 370 10.04 -3.41 3.86
C THR A 370 11.24 -2.55 3.45
N LEU A 371 10.99 -1.36 2.87
CA LEU A 371 12.03 -0.43 2.41
C LEU A 371 13.00 -0.05 3.53
N ALA A 372 12.47 0.36 4.68
CA ALA A 372 13.28 0.83 5.80
C ALA A 372 14.23 -0.25 6.30
N ARG A 373 13.76 -1.50 6.44
CA ARG A 373 14.59 -2.62 6.88
C ARG A 373 15.59 -3.05 5.82
N GLU A 374 15.20 -3.04 4.56
CA GLU A 374 16.09 -3.45 3.47
C GLU A 374 17.24 -2.46 3.26
N LEU A 375 17.02 -1.16 3.48
CA LEU A 375 18.10 -0.17 3.50
C LEU A 375 19.15 -0.49 4.57
N HIS A 376 18.72 -0.94 5.75
CA HIS A 376 19.67 -1.36 6.80
C HIS A 376 20.37 -2.67 6.44
N ARG A 377 19.67 -3.64 5.91
CA ARG A 377 20.22 -4.97 5.55
C ARG A 377 21.28 -4.86 4.45
N ARG A 378 21.08 -3.94 3.50
CA ARG A 378 22.01 -3.69 2.40
C ARG A 378 23.03 -2.59 2.66
N GLU A 379 22.97 -1.96 3.82
CA GLU A 379 23.75 -0.76 4.14
C GLU A 379 23.56 0.37 3.11
N GLY A 380 22.42 0.36 2.41
CA GLY A 380 22.03 1.37 1.43
C GLY A 380 21.76 2.71 2.09
N ARG A 381 21.89 3.79 1.34
CA ARG A 381 21.64 5.16 1.82
C ARG A 381 20.24 5.62 1.50
N TYR A 382 19.84 5.58 0.23
CA TYR A 382 18.58 6.11 -0.23
C TYR A 382 17.62 5.01 -0.67
N GLY A 383 16.36 5.14 -0.23
CA GLY A 383 15.24 4.33 -0.68
C GLY A 383 14.17 5.16 -1.35
N LEU A 384 13.57 4.63 -2.40
CA LEU A 384 12.45 5.22 -3.12
C LEU A 384 11.22 4.32 -2.95
N GLU A 385 10.15 4.87 -2.38
CA GLU A 385 8.83 4.24 -2.40
C GLU A 385 7.95 4.99 -3.39
N THR A 386 7.27 4.27 -4.30
CA THR A 386 6.37 4.91 -5.27
C THR A 386 5.25 3.99 -5.70
N MET A 387 4.10 4.61 -6.07
CA MET A 387 2.91 3.89 -6.51
C MET A 387 2.06 4.70 -7.47
N CYS A 388 1.42 3.99 -8.39
CA CYS A 388 0.33 4.53 -9.19
C CYS A 388 -0.94 4.62 -8.35
N ILE A 389 -1.82 5.54 -8.71
CA ILE A 389 -3.03 5.84 -7.95
C ILE A 389 -4.22 5.93 -8.89
N GLY A 390 -5.27 5.19 -8.60
CA GLY A 390 -6.53 5.23 -9.34
C GLY A 390 -7.07 6.66 -9.45
N GLY A 391 -7.57 6.99 -10.64
CA GLY A 391 -8.01 8.35 -10.98
C GLY A 391 -6.92 9.18 -11.68
N GLY A 392 -5.74 8.59 -11.96
CA GLY A 392 -4.68 9.24 -12.72
C GLY A 392 -3.73 10.07 -11.86
N GLN A 393 -3.09 9.46 -10.87
CA GLN A 393 -2.10 10.11 -10.02
C GLN A 393 -0.91 9.17 -9.79
N GLY A 394 0.20 9.73 -9.30
CA GLY A 394 1.32 9.03 -8.73
C GLY A 394 1.81 9.71 -7.45
N LEU A 395 2.32 8.94 -6.52
CA LEU A 395 2.97 9.41 -5.30
C LEU A 395 4.31 8.70 -5.16
N ALA A 396 5.33 9.46 -4.79
CA ALA A 396 6.67 8.94 -4.50
C ALA A 396 7.24 9.62 -3.26
N ALA A 397 8.04 8.89 -2.48
CA ALA A 397 8.82 9.46 -1.38
C ALA A 397 10.24 8.90 -1.39
N VAL A 398 11.20 9.76 -1.05
CA VAL A 398 12.61 9.41 -0.86
C VAL A 398 12.88 9.36 0.64
N PHE A 399 13.43 8.24 1.07
CA PHE A 399 13.86 8.00 2.44
C PHE A 399 15.37 7.85 2.48
N GLU A 400 15.99 8.25 3.58
CA GLU A 400 17.41 8.04 3.84
C GLU A 400 17.58 7.23 5.13
N ARG A 401 18.42 6.21 5.07
CA ARG A 401 18.76 5.39 6.23
C ARG A 401 19.38 6.25 7.34
N VAL A 402 18.88 6.08 8.55
CA VAL A 402 19.51 6.66 9.77
C VAL A 402 20.56 5.68 10.27
N SER A 403 21.76 6.20 10.60
CA SER A 403 22.92 5.41 11.07
C SER A 403 22.77 4.94 12.51
#